data_1c1d0c835ce8ae7e034ef943e6bea197
#
_entry.id   1c1d0c835ce8ae7e034ef943e6bea197
#
_cell.length_a   1.000
_cell.length_b   1.000
_cell.length_c   1.000
_cell.angle_alpha   90.00
_cell.angle_beta   90.00
_cell.angle_gamma   90.00
#
_symmetry.space_group_name_H-M   'P 1'
#
loop_
_entity.id
_entity.type
_entity.pdbx_description
1 polymer ?
#
loop_
_entity_poly.entity_id
_entity_poly.type
_entity_poly.pdbx_seq_one_letter_code
_entity_poly.pdbx_strand_id
1 'polypeptide(L)'
;YSGETGRVGHEMILDLTNFKKDYGIDCGDIAHRLMDYGFHAPTLSFPVHETLMVEPTESEPKAEMDRFMEALVQIKRECEAAAASGEKDNVVVNAPHTAVELAGERSHPYSRMEAAFPLEWVKCAKFFPYVTKIDNGYGDRNLVCCNVD
;
A
#
# COMPACT_ATOMS: atom_id res chain seq x y z
N TYR A 1 -16.75 6.67 1.78
CA TYR A 1 -18.14 6.85 1.33
C TYR A 1 -19.02 5.83 2.03
N SER A 2 -20.13 6.26 2.57
CA SER A 2 -21.12 5.41 3.27
C SER A 2 -22.53 5.90 3.01
N GLY A 3 -23.53 5.05 3.27
CA GLY A 3 -24.92 5.45 3.27
C GLY A 3 -25.28 6.34 4.48
N GLU A 4 -26.54 6.79 4.57
CA GLU A 4 -27.06 7.67 5.64
C GLU A 4 -26.84 7.10 7.06
N THR A 5 -26.82 5.77 7.19
CA THR A 5 -26.58 5.08 8.47
C THR A 5 -25.11 4.93 8.84
N GLY A 6 -24.18 5.44 8.02
CA GLY A 6 -22.74 5.21 8.17
C GLY A 6 -22.27 3.79 7.80
N ARG A 7 -23.14 2.99 7.19
CA ARG A 7 -22.86 1.63 6.75
C ARG A 7 -22.72 1.57 5.23
N VAL A 8 -22.02 0.54 4.76
CA VAL A 8 -21.87 0.18 3.35
C VAL A 8 -22.58 -1.14 3.07
N GLY A 9 -22.74 -1.49 1.80
CA GLY A 9 -23.24 -2.80 1.38
C GLY A 9 -22.15 -3.87 1.48
N HIS A 10 -21.82 -4.50 0.35
CA HIS A 10 -20.77 -5.54 0.28
C HIS A 10 -19.37 -4.97 0.07
N GLU A 11 -19.26 -3.74 -0.41
CA GLU A 11 -18.00 -3.05 -0.68
C GLU A 11 -17.96 -1.67 -0.04
N MET A 12 -16.77 -1.15 0.17
CA MET A 12 -16.56 0.20 0.68
C MET A 12 -15.54 0.95 -0.17
N ILE A 13 -15.70 2.27 -0.25
CA ILE A 13 -14.76 3.16 -0.91
C ILE A 13 -14.11 4.04 0.14
N LEU A 14 -12.81 3.86 0.34
CA LEU A 14 -12.00 4.66 1.26
C LEU A 14 -11.46 5.87 0.51
N ASP A 15 -11.82 7.06 0.95
CA ASP A 15 -11.34 8.32 0.40
C ASP A 15 -9.98 8.67 1.01
N LEU A 16 -8.95 8.77 0.17
CA LEU A 16 -7.58 9.08 0.54
C LEU A 16 -7.11 10.46 0.06
N THR A 17 -8.02 11.28 -0.45
CA THR A 17 -7.71 12.63 -0.94
C THR A 17 -6.92 13.46 0.07
N ASN A 18 -7.26 13.32 1.36
CA ASN A 18 -6.56 14.04 2.43
C ASN A 18 -5.12 13.56 2.63
N PHE A 19 -4.81 12.27 2.35
CA PHE A 19 -3.45 11.75 2.47
C PHE A 19 -2.50 12.44 1.48
N LYS A 20 -2.95 12.61 0.25
CA LYS A 20 -2.18 13.33 -0.77
C LYS A 20 -1.96 14.80 -0.40
N LYS A 21 -3.01 15.44 0.12
CA LYS A 21 -2.96 16.85 0.53
C LYS A 21 -2.07 17.08 1.76
N ASP A 22 -2.23 16.24 2.78
CA ASP A 22 -1.62 16.44 4.09
C ASP A 22 -0.22 15.82 4.20
N TYR A 23 0.04 14.71 3.47
CA TYR A 23 1.28 13.93 3.56
C TYR A 23 2.05 13.84 2.23
N GLY A 24 1.45 14.23 1.11
CA GLY A 24 2.03 14.08 -0.22
C GLY A 24 2.06 12.62 -0.72
N ILE A 25 1.33 11.73 -0.08
CA ILE A 25 1.26 10.29 -0.35
C ILE A 25 -0.07 9.99 -1.02
N ASP A 26 -0.04 9.34 -2.19
CA ASP A 26 -1.25 9.04 -2.96
C ASP A 26 -1.82 7.64 -2.65
N CYS A 27 -3.00 7.36 -3.20
CA CYS A 27 -3.67 6.08 -2.97
C CYS A 27 -2.88 4.90 -3.52
N GLY A 28 -2.07 5.09 -4.57
CA GLY A 28 -1.19 4.07 -5.13
C GLY A 28 -0.07 3.68 -4.17
N ASP A 29 0.55 4.65 -3.51
CA ASP A 29 1.57 4.41 -2.49
C ASP A 29 1.02 3.58 -1.32
N ILE A 30 -0.19 3.92 -0.86
CA ILE A 30 -0.86 3.18 0.22
C ILE A 30 -1.21 1.75 -0.20
N ALA A 31 -1.70 1.56 -1.43
CA ALA A 31 -2.00 0.24 -1.98
C ALA A 31 -0.73 -0.62 -2.10
N HIS A 32 0.37 -0.06 -2.58
CA HIS A 32 1.67 -0.73 -2.63
C HIS A 32 2.18 -1.08 -1.23
N ARG A 33 2.00 -0.18 -0.25
CA ARG A 33 2.40 -0.45 1.13
C ARG A 33 1.57 -1.57 1.76
N LEU A 34 0.29 -1.72 1.43
CA LEU A 34 -0.53 -2.86 1.85
C LEU A 34 0.04 -4.21 1.37
N MET A 35 0.72 -4.26 0.22
CA MET A 35 1.38 -5.49 -0.25
C MET A 35 2.51 -5.92 0.70
N ASP A 36 3.21 -4.99 1.33
CA ASP A 36 4.23 -5.30 2.35
C ASP A 36 3.63 -5.92 3.61
N TYR A 37 2.37 -5.64 3.89
CA TYR A 37 1.59 -6.27 4.96
C TYR A 37 0.97 -7.62 4.54
N GLY A 38 1.15 -8.02 3.28
CA GLY A 38 0.65 -9.30 2.77
C GLY A 38 -0.77 -9.24 2.22
N PHE A 39 -1.30 -8.05 1.97
CA PHE A 39 -2.61 -7.87 1.33
C PHE A 39 -2.47 -7.65 -0.18
N HIS A 40 -3.39 -8.22 -0.93
CA HIS A 40 -3.55 -7.86 -2.33
C HIS A 40 -3.99 -6.39 -2.42
N ALA A 41 -3.34 -5.61 -3.28
CA ALA A 41 -3.66 -4.20 -3.44
C ALA A 41 -5.12 -4.02 -3.92
N PRO A 42 -5.93 -3.20 -3.23
CA PRO A 42 -7.29 -2.91 -3.66
C PRO A 42 -7.35 -2.18 -4.99
N THR A 43 -8.52 -2.17 -5.64
CA THR A 43 -8.77 -1.36 -6.83
C THR A 43 -8.57 0.12 -6.54
N LEU A 44 -7.79 0.78 -7.39
CA LEU A 44 -7.41 2.19 -7.23
C LEU A 44 -8.31 3.13 -8.02
N SER A 45 -8.63 4.28 -7.43
CA SER A 45 -9.24 5.42 -8.12
C SER A 45 -10.47 5.07 -8.97
N PHE A 46 -11.31 4.15 -8.47
CA PHE A 46 -12.54 3.73 -9.10
C PHE A 46 -13.65 3.49 -8.06
N PRO A 47 -14.85 4.01 -8.26
CA PRO A 47 -15.25 4.95 -9.33
C PRO A 47 -14.82 6.40 -9.06
N VAL A 48 -14.21 6.68 -7.93
CA VAL A 48 -13.77 8.02 -7.51
C VAL A 48 -12.25 8.08 -7.48
N HIS A 49 -11.67 9.20 -7.93
CA HIS A 49 -10.23 9.42 -7.92
C HIS A 49 -9.67 9.49 -6.48
N GLU A 50 -8.41 9.07 -6.27
CA GLU A 50 -7.73 9.01 -4.97
C GLU A 50 -8.50 8.17 -3.93
N THR A 51 -9.04 7.03 -4.33
CA THR A 51 -9.76 6.11 -3.45
C THR A 51 -9.23 4.68 -3.56
N LEU A 52 -9.50 3.88 -2.53
CA LEU A 52 -9.37 2.42 -2.55
C LEU A 52 -10.75 1.79 -2.44
N MET A 53 -11.08 0.87 -3.34
CA MET A 53 -12.28 0.06 -3.24
C MET A 53 -11.95 -1.27 -2.56
N VAL A 54 -12.56 -1.53 -1.43
CA VAL A 54 -12.34 -2.71 -0.59
C VAL A 54 -13.62 -3.51 -0.49
N GLU A 55 -13.55 -4.78 -0.85
CA GLU A 55 -14.65 -5.74 -0.76
C GLU A 55 -14.22 -6.93 0.09
N PRO A 56 -14.51 -6.94 1.40
CA PRO A 56 -14.35 -8.13 2.21
C PRO A 56 -15.49 -9.11 1.87
N THR A 57 -15.14 -10.34 1.53
CA THR A 57 -16.15 -11.38 1.27
C THR A 57 -16.75 -11.92 2.58
N GLU A 58 -17.93 -12.55 2.52
CA GLU A 58 -18.55 -13.18 3.70
C GLU A 58 -17.70 -14.30 4.28
N SER A 59 -16.81 -14.89 3.49
CA SER A 59 -15.92 -15.97 3.91
C SER A 59 -14.67 -15.48 4.66
N GLU A 60 -14.39 -14.16 4.64
CA GLU A 60 -13.23 -13.63 5.35
C GLU A 60 -13.41 -13.71 6.86
N PRO A 61 -12.49 -14.33 7.60
CA PRO A 61 -12.56 -14.37 9.04
C PRO A 61 -12.36 -12.97 9.64
N LYS A 62 -13.05 -12.73 10.77
CA LYS A 62 -12.91 -11.44 11.48
C LYS A 62 -11.44 -11.09 11.77
N ALA A 63 -10.62 -12.07 12.12
CA ALA A 63 -9.20 -11.85 12.39
C ALA A 63 -8.45 -11.26 11.19
N GLU A 64 -8.79 -11.65 9.96
CA GLU A 64 -8.18 -11.08 8.75
C GLU A 64 -8.64 -9.64 8.51
N MET A 65 -9.91 -9.35 8.76
CA MET A 65 -10.42 -7.98 8.70
C MET A 65 -9.77 -7.08 9.75
N ASP A 66 -9.56 -7.60 10.97
CA ASP A 66 -8.86 -6.87 12.04
C ASP A 66 -7.40 -6.56 11.62
N ARG A 67 -6.68 -7.54 11.03
CA ARG A 67 -5.32 -7.34 10.49
C ARG A 67 -5.29 -6.27 9.39
N PHE A 68 -6.27 -6.26 8.50
CA PHE A 68 -6.38 -5.25 7.45
C PHE A 68 -6.56 -3.84 8.05
N MET A 69 -7.43 -3.70 9.04
CA MET A 69 -7.63 -2.42 9.74
C MET A 69 -6.36 -1.97 10.47
N GLU A 70 -5.66 -2.89 11.16
CA GLU A 70 -4.38 -2.58 11.82
C GLU A 70 -3.33 -2.12 10.80
N ALA A 71 -3.25 -2.77 9.63
CA ALA A 71 -2.34 -2.35 8.56
C ALA A 71 -2.64 -0.92 8.10
N LEU A 72 -3.90 -0.58 7.83
CA LEU A 72 -4.29 0.78 7.42
C LEU A 72 -3.96 1.83 8.49
N VAL A 73 -4.21 1.51 9.76
CA VAL A 73 -3.87 2.40 10.88
C VAL A 73 -2.36 2.61 10.98
N GLN A 74 -1.56 1.55 10.79
CA GLN A 74 -0.11 1.65 10.83
C GLN A 74 0.44 2.41 9.62
N ILE A 75 -0.08 2.18 8.42
CA ILE A 75 0.28 2.95 7.22
C ILE A 75 -0.01 4.45 7.43
N LYS A 76 -1.15 4.79 8.04
CA LYS A 76 -1.44 6.19 8.39
C LYS A 76 -0.38 6.79 9.31
N ARG A 77 0.08 6.05 10.34
CA ARG A 77 1.16 6.50 11.23
C ARG A 77 2.49 6.67 10.49
N GLU A 78 2.79 5.79 9.54
CA GLU A 78 3.98 5.90 8.67
C GLU A 78 3.91 7.17 7.80
N CYS A 79 2.73 7.49 7.25
CA CYS A 79 2.50 8.73 6.50
C CYS A 79 2.67 9.98 7.39
N GLU A 80 2.12 9.97 8.59
CA GLU A 80 2.26 11.05 9.57
C GLU A 80 3.73 11.26 9.97
N ALA A 81 4.48 10.19 10.19
CA ALA A 81 5.90 10.24 10.52
C ALA A 81 6.75 10.78 9.35
N ALA A 82 6.47 10.34 8.12
CA ALA A 82 7.13 10.84 6.92
C ALA A 82 6.89 12.34 6.71
N ALA A 83 5.65 12.80 6.88
CA ALA A 83 5.31 14.21 6.79
C ALA A 83 5.99 15.05 7.89
N ALA A 84 6.02 14.54 9.12
CA ALA A 84 6.65 15.24 10.26
C ALA A 84 8.18 15.36 10.10
N SER A 85 8.86 14.37 9.52
CA SER A 85 10.28 14.40 9.23
C SER A 85 10.63 15.25 8.01
N GLY A 86 9.68 15.47 7.10
CA GLY A 86 9.91 16.06 5.78
C GLY A 86 10.68 15.16 4.82
N GLU A 87 10.89 13.89 5.18
CA GLU A 87 11.64 12.93 4.39
C GLU A 87 10.80 12.41 3.22
N LYS A 88 11.29 12.66 2.00
CA LYS A 88 10.63 12.21 0.77
C LYS A 88 10.95 10.75 0.44
N ASP A 89 12.14 10.29 0.83
CA ASP A 89 12.57 8.90 0.70
C ASP A 89 12.10 8.12 1.93
N ASN A 90 10.88 7.62 1.90
CA ASN A 90 10.25 6.96 3.04
C ASN A 90 9.65 5.60 2.68
N VAL A 91 9.33 4.82 3.70
CA VAL A 91 8.87 3.44 3.59
C VAL A 91 7.56 3.27 2.82
N VAL A 92 6.72 4.31 2.77
CA VAL A 92 5.42 4.24 2.06
C VAL A 92 5.60 4.49 0.57
N VAL A 93 6.34 5.56 0.19
CA VAL A 93 6.53 5.90 -1.22
C VAL A 93 7.41 4.92 -1.98
N ASN A 94 8.26 4.15 -1.27
CA ASN A 94 9.12 3.13 -1.88
C ASN A 94 8.50 1.73 -1.89
N ALA A 95 7.34 1.55 -1.28
CA ALA A 95 6.65 0.26 -1.30
C ALA A 95 6.23 -0.15 -2.74
N PRO A 96 6.14 -1.43 -3.04
CA PRO A 96 6.39 -2.58 -2.17
C PRO A 96 7.87 -2.99 -2.12
N HIS A 97 8.29 -3.60 -1.02
CA HIS A 97 9.68 -4.02 -0.79
C HIS A 97 9.88 -5.50 -1.08
N THR A 98 10.73 -5.81 -2.06
CA THR A 98 11.04 -7.20 -2.41
C THR A 98 12.12 -7.80 -1.51
N ALA A 99 12.17 -9.13 -1.42
CA ALA A 99 13.23 -9.82 -0.69
C ALA A 99 14.63 -9.52 -1.27
N VAL A 100 14.74 -9.40 -2.58
CA VAL A 100 16.01 -9.11 -3.27
C VAL A 100 16.52 -7.72 -2.90
N GLU A 101 15.65 -6.71 -2.96
CA GLU A 101 15.99 -5.33 -2.55
C GLU A 101 16.43 -5.28 -1.07
N LEU A 102 15.68 -5.94 -0.20
CA LEU A 102 15.96 -5.93 1.23
C LEU A 102 17.26 -6.68 1.59
N ALA A 103 17.64 -7.69 0.81
CA ALA A 103 18.91 -8.42 1.00
C ALA A 103 20.12 -7.67 0.42
N GLY A 104 19.90 -6.79 -0.56
CA GLY A 104 20.93 -6.03 -1.25
C GLY A 104 21.47 -4.83 -0.47
N GLU A 105 22.30 -4.04 -1.16
CA GLU A 105 22.74 -2.73 -0.65
C GLU A 105 21.57 -1.73 -0.69
N ARG A 106 21.47 -0.91 0.36
CA ARG A 106 20.40 0.07 0.52
C ARG A 106 20.94 1.39 1.05
N SER A 107 20.42 2.47 0.50
CA SER A 107 20.71 3.84 0.92
C SER A 107 19.53 4.57 1.57
N HIS A 108 18.39 3.88 1.75
CA HIS A 108 17.18 4.47 2.33
C HIS A 108 17.34 4.81 3.82
N PRO A 109 16.73 5.91 4.30
CA PRO A 109 16.85 6.38 5.68
C PRO A 109 16.09 5.50 6.70
N TYR A 110 15.24 4.59 6.24
CA TYR A 110 14.49 3.65 7.08
C TYR A 110 15.13 2.25 7.09
N SER A 111 14.90 1.49 8.15
CA SER A 111 15.49 0.17 8.35
C SER A 111 14.83 -0.93 7.49
N ARG A 112 15.55 -2.05 7.29
CA ARG A 112 14.97 -3.27 6.70
C ARG A 112 13.79 -3.81 7.52
N MET A 113 13.83 -3.64 8.83
CA MET A 113 12.75 -4.08 9.73
C MET A 113 11.48 -3.29 9.52
N GLU A 114 11.56 -1.96 9.41
CA GLU A 114 10.42 -1.11 9.10
C GLU A 114 9.83 -1.42 7.73
N ALA A 115 10.69 -1.70 6.74
CA ALA A 115 10.24 -2.07 5.40
C ALA A 115 9.53 -3.43 5.37
N ALA A 116 10.18 -4.47 5.93
CA ALA A 116 9.72 -5.85 5.81
C ALA A 116 8.66 -6.25 6.85
N PHE A 117 8.79 -5.75 8.09
CA PHE A 117 8.04 -6.23 9.25
C PHE A 117 7.46 -5.08 10.08
N PRO A 118 6.58 -4.27 9.48
CA PRO A 118 6.03 -3.07 10.12
C PRO A 118 5.17 -3.36 11.36
N LEU A 119 4.62 -4.58 11.46
CA LEU A 119 3.89 -5.08 12.62
C LEU A 119 4.35 -6.49 12.99
N GLU A 120 4.19 -6.85 14.26
CA GLU A 120 4.71 -8.14 14.78
C GLU A 120 4.09 -9.36 14.07
N TRP A 121 2.80 -9.33 13.79
CA TRP A 121 2.13 -10.44 13.10
C TRP A 121 2.61 -10.64 11.65
N VAL A 122 3.17 -9.60 11.00
CA VAL A 122 3.72 -9.73 9.64
C VAL A 122 4.90 -10.69 9.62
N LYS A 123 5.68 -10.79 10.71
CA LYS A 123 6.81 -11.72 10.80
C LYS A 123 6.40 -13.18 10.67
N CYS A 124 5.20 -13.51 11.17
CA CYS A 124 4.73 -14.90 11.18
C CYS A 124 4.16 -15.36 9.83
N ALA A 125 3.75 -14.41 8.98
CA ALA A 125 3.06 -14.68 7.71
C ALA A 125 3.55 -13.76 6.58
N LYS A 126 4.86 -13.42 6.57
CA LYS A 126 5.43 -12.53 5.57
C LYS A 126 5.36 -13.14 4.18
N PHE A 127 4.71 -12.42 3.30
CA PHE A 127 4.81 -12.59 1.85
C PHE A 127 5.62 -11.43 1.28
N PHE A 128 6.67 -11.73 0.53
CA PHE A 128 7.46 -10.70 -0.15
C PHE A 128 6.92 -10.47 -1.56
N PRO A 129 6.57 -9.24 -1.93
CA PRO A 129 6.25 -8.90 -3.30
C PRO A 129 7.38 -9.27 -4.27
N TYR A 130 7.03 -9.64 -5.48
CA TYR A 130 8.02 -10.06 -6.50
C TYR A 130 8.71 -8.90 -7.20
N VAL A 131 8.04 -7.74 -7.26
CA VAL A 131 8.48 -6.53 -7.97
C VAL A 131 8.42 -5.33 -7.05
N THR A 132 9.37 -4.42 -7.17
CA THR A 132 9.35 -3.11 -6.53
C THR A 132 8.39 -2.17 -7.26
N LYS A 133 8.28 -0.93 -6.77
CA LYS A 133 7.47 0.11 -7.42
C LYS A 133 7.91 0.31 -8.88
N ILE A 134 6.95 0.26 -9.78
CA ILE A 134 7.13 0.44 -11.21
C ILE A 134 6.69 1.85 -11.62
N ASP A 135 7.44 2.49 -12.50
CA ASP A 135 6.99 3.70 -13.19
C ASP A 135 5.98 3.32 -14.29
N ASN A 136 4.70 3.26 -13.90
CA ASN A 136 3.62 2.93 -14.81
C ASN A 136 3.53 3.92 -15.97
N GLY A 137 3.73 5.21 -15.71
CA GLY A 137 3.68 6.24 -16.74
C GLY A 137 4.78 6.08 -17.79
N TYR A 138 5.97 5.66 -17.37
CA TYR A 138 7.03 5.29 -18.32
C TYR A 138 6.63 4.02 -19.11
N GLY A 139 6.18 2.98 -18.43
CA GLY A 139 5.76 1.73 -19.07
C GLY A 139 4.68 1.92 -20.11
N ASP A 140 3.66 2.72 -19.81
CA ASP A 140 2.55 3.01 -20.73
C ASP A 140 3.00 3.75 -22.01
N ARG A 141 4.04 4.58 -21.90
CA ARG A 141 4.61 5.31 -23.05
C ARG A 141 5.68 4.53 -23.81
N ASN A 142 6.21 3.46 -23.22
CA ASN A 142 7.32 2.69 -23.76
C ASN A 142 6.96 1.22 -23.83
N LEU A 143 5.86 0.89 -24.50
CA LEU A 143 5.44 -0.49 -24.70
C LEU A 143 6.49 -1.22 -25.53
N VAL A 144 7.10 -2.25 -24.95
CA VAL A 144 7.98 -3.18 -25.65
C VAL A 144 7.18 -4.46 -25.89
N CYS A 145 6.67 -4.63 -27.11
CA CYS A 145 6.13 -5.91 -27.53
C CYS A 145 7.32 -6.89 -27.66
N CYS A 146 7.10 -8.15 -27.28
CA CYS A 146 8.10 -9.20 -27.41
C CYS A 146 8.72 -9.15 -28.81
N ASN A 147 10.03 -8.91 -28.89
CA ASN A 147 10.76 -9.18 -30.11
C ASN A 147 10.73 -10.69 -30.29
N VAL A 148 9.92 -11.14 -31.23
CA VAL A 148 9.95 -12.54 -31.71
C VAL A 148 10.99 -12.55 -32.79
N ASP A 149 12.28 -12.66 -32.40
CA ASP A 149 13.37 -13.02 -33.31
C ASP A 149 13.39 -14.54 -33.51
#